data_f5de921679d9edf1aef809bf8d853f5c
#
_entry.id   f5de921679d9edf1aef809bf8d853f5c
#
_cell.length_a   1.000
_cell.length_b   1.000
_cell.length_c   1.000
_cell.angle_alpha   90.00
_cell.angle_beta   90.00
_cell.angle_gamma   90.00
#
_symmetry.space_group_name_H-M   'P 1'
#
loop_
_entity.id
_entity.type
_entity.pdbx_description
1 polymer ?
#
loop_
_entity_poly.entity_id
_entity_poly.type
_entity_poly.pdbx_seq_one_letter_code
_entity_poly.pdbx_strand_id
1 'polypeptide(L)'
;MRRKPGTLVPLEVAICEAAARLRQRAVSEFHGYEIAKRLKDTTDARRLTAYGTLYRALGRLEQMGMLESRWEDPEIPARENRPGRRLYTLTAAGDTAWREAAQALSAFPRRARRRLARA
;
A
#
# COMPACT_ATOMS: atom_id res chain seq x y z
N MET A 1 18.12 -11.91 3.13
CA MET A 1 18.90 -10.78 2.60
C MET A 1 18.29 -9.46 3.05
N ARG A 2 19.08 -8.59 3.60
CA ARG A 2 18.60 -7.28 4.04
C ARG A 2 18.40 -6.36 2.84
N ARG A 3 17.26 -5.68 2.83
CA ARG A 3 17.01 -4.65 1.83
C ARG A 3 17.75 -3.37 2.21
N LYS A 4 18.13 -2.59 1.21
CA LYS A 4 18.64 -1.25 1.46
C LYS A 4 17.54 -0.39 2.07
N PRO A 5 17.85 0.54 2.98
CA PRO A 5 16.84 1.46 3.52
C PRO A 5 16.11 2.17 2.39
N GLY A 6 14.81 2.29 2.50
CA GLY A 6 13.97 2.95 1.52
C GLY A 6 13.62 2.14 0.29
N THR A 7 14.15 0.92 0.14
CA THR A 7 13.82 0.04 -0.99
C THR A 7 12.46 -0.62 -0.76
N LEU A 8 11.57 -0.49 -1.73
CA LEU A 8 10.23 -1.06 -1.66
C LEU A 8 10.16 -2.39 -2.41
N VAL A 9 9.48 -3.37 -1.82
CA VAL A 9 9.16 -4.62 -2.52
C VAL A 9 7.89 -4.41 -3.36
N PRO A 10 7.61 -5.28 -4.36
CA PRO A 10 6.47 -5.07 -5.25
C PRO A 10 5.13 -4.84 -4.57
N LEU A 11 4.83 -5.54 -3.48
CA LEU A 11 3.58 -5.32 -2.74
C LEU A 11 3.53 -3.90 -2.16
N GLU A 12 4.64 -3.41 -1.63
CA GLU A 12 4.72 -2.08 -1.06
C GLU A 12 4.54 -1.00 -2.12
N VAL A 13 5.13 -1.20 -3.30
CA VAL A 13 4.93 -0.30 -4.45
C VAL A 13 3.46 -0.29 -4.84
N ALA A 14 2.83 -1.45 -4.91
CA ALA A 14 1.41 -1.56 -5.28
C ALA A 14 0.51 -0.84 -4.27
N ILE A 15 0.80 -0.94 -2.98
CA ILE A 15 0.04 -0.25 -1.93
C ILE A 15 0.17 1.27 -2.12
N CYS A 16 1.37 1.78 -2.29
CA CYS A 16 1.60 3.20 -2.46
C CYS A 16 0.96 3.74 -3.74
N GLU A 17 1.05 2.97 -4.83
CA GLU A 17 0.41 3.34 -6.08
C GLU A 17 -1.10 3.41 -5.93
N ALA A 18 -1.72 2.42 -5.27
CA ALA A 18 -3.15 2.42 -5.02
C ALA A 18 -3.56 3.63 -4.17
N ALA A 19 -2.77 3.97 -3.16
CA ALA A 19 -3.03 5.15 -2.33
C ALA A 19 -2.94 6.44 -3.15
N ALA A 20 -1.97 6.54 -4.05
CA ALA A 20 -1.82 7.71 -4.92
C ALA A 20 -3.01 7.84 -5.87
N ARG A 21 -3.51 6.73 -6.40
CA ARG A 21 -4.68 6.74 -7.28
C ARG A 21 -5.95 7.14 -6.54
N LEU A 22 -6.10 6.71 -5.29
CA LEU A 22 -7.22 7.15 -4.44
C LEU A 22 -7.14 8.66 -4.21
N ARG A 23 -5.95 9.19 -3.96
CA ARG A 23 -5.76 10.64 -3.78
C ARG A 23 -6.20 11.42 -5.01
N GLN A 24 -5.93 10.91 -6.21
CA GLN A 24 -6.37 11.52 -7.46
C GLN A 24 -7.89 11.60 -7.56
N ARG A 25 -8.60 10.73 -6.83
CA ARG A 25 -10.06 10.73 -6.74
C ARG A 25 -10.57 11.45 -5.49
N ALA A 26 -9.72 12.29 -4.90
CA ALA A 26 -10.02 13.05 -3.68
C ALA A 26 -10.21 12.17 -2.43
N VAL A 27 -9.67 10.95 -2.44
CA VAL A 27 -9.68 10.07 -1.27
C VAL A 27 -8.27 10.03 -0.69
N SER A 28 -8.02 10.88 0.31
CA SER A 28 -6.69 11.02 0.90
C SER A 28 -6.40 10.04 2.03
N GLU A 29 -7.44 9.49 2.65
CA GLU A 29 -7.30 8.49 3.72
C GLU A 29 -7.99 7.19 3.31
N PHE A 30 -7.39 6.06 3.68
CA PHE A 30 -7.95 4.75 3.37
C PHE A 30 -7.69 3.79 4.54
N HIS A 31 -8.51 2.76 4.63
CA HIS A 31 -8.24 1.66 5.57
C HIS A 31 -7.73 0.43 4.80
N GLY A 32 -7.15 -0.52 5.55
CA GLY A 32 -6.51 -1.68 4.93
C GLY A 32 -7.41 -2.49 4.00
N TYR A 33 -8.69 -2.62 4.37
CA TYR A 33 -9.64 -3.37 3.55
C TYR A 33 -9.84 -2.73 2.16
N GLU A 34 -9.90 -1.41 2.08
CA GLU A 34 -10.03 -0.71 0.79
C GLU A 34 -8.85 -0.99 -0.13
N ILE A 35 -7.64 -0.96 0.43
CA ILE A 35 -6.44 -1.24 -0.35
C ILE A 35 -6.43 -2.70 -0.78
N ALA A 36 -6.79 -3.62 0.11
CA ALA A 36 -6.86 -5.05 -0.24
C ALA A 36 -7.80 -5.28 -1.41
N LYS A 37 -8.97 -4.64 -1.39
CA LYS A 37 -9.97 -4.77 -2.45
C LYS A 37 -9.44 -4.24 -3.79
N ARG A 38 -8.77 -3.09 -3.77
CA ARG A 38 -8.20 -2.52 -5.00
C ARG A 38 -7.09 -3.38 -5.56
N LEU A 39 -6.24 -3.94 -4.71
CA LEU A 39 -5.15 -4.78 -5.16
C LEU A 39 -5.65 -6.10 -5.76
N LYS A 40 -6.77 -6.61 -5.28
CA LYS A 40 -7.42 -7.78 -5.87
C LYS A 40 -7.82 -7.53 -7.32
N ASP A 41 -8.24 -6.32 -7.64
CA ASP A 41 -8.72 -5.99 -8.98
C ASP A 41 -7.59 -5.73 -9.96
N THR A 42 -6.37 -5.46 -9.48
CA THR A 42 -5.26 -5.01 -10.33
C THR A 42 -4.08 -5.94 -10.38
N THR A 43 -4.00 -6.95 -9.50
CA THR A 43 -2.88 -7.86 -9.41
C THR A 43 -3.35 -9.29 -9.18
N ASP A 44 -2.40 -10.22 -9.03
CA ASP A 44 -2.73 -11.62 -8.73
C ASP A 44 -3.40 -11.71 -7.36
N ALA A 45 -4.71 -11.96 -7.38
CA ALA A 45 -5.54 -12.01 -6.18
C ALA A 45 -5.07 -13.02 -5.13
N ARG A 46 -4.46 -14.12 -5.58
CA ARG A 46 -4.03 -15.18 -4.66
C ARG A 46 -2.98 -14.70 -3.66
N ARG A 47 -2.11 -13.81 -4.09
CA ARG A 47 -1.02 -13.33 -3.24
C ARG A 47 -1.48 -12.28 -2.26
N LEU A 48 -2.59 -11.63 -2.55
CA LEU A 48 -3.06 -10.49 -1.78
C LEU A 48 -4.20 -10.84 -0.83
N THR A 49 -4.63 -12.11 -0.79
CA THR A 49 -5.71 -12.54 0.09
C THR A 49 -5.26 -12.72 1.54
N ALA A 50 -3.96 -12.80 1.79
CA ALA A 50 -3.46 -12.95 3.16
C ALA A 50 -3.43 -11.59 3.85
N TYR A 51 -4.44 -11.31 4.66
CA TYR A 51 -4.52 -10.06 5.41
C TYR A 51 -3.28 -9.81 6.28
N GLY A 52 -2.71 -10.86 6.86
CA GLY A 52 -1.49 -10.72 7.64
C GLY A 52 -0.34 -10.14 6.84
N THR A 53 -0.17 -10.55 5.60
CA THR A 53 0.86 -10.03 4.71
C THR A 53 0.62 -8.56 4.40
N LEU A 54 -0.63 -8.20 4.09
CA LEU A 54 -1.00 -6.82 3.81
C LEU A 54 -0.72 -5.91 5.02
N TYR A 55 -1.17 -6.31 6.21
CA TYR A 55 -1.00 -5.48 7.39
C TYR A 55 0.45 -5.35 7.82
N ARG A 56 1.27 -6.39 7.60
CA ARG A 56 2.71 -6.26 7.82
C ARG A 56 3.34 -5.27 6.88
N ALA A 57 2.91 -5.28 5.61
CA ALA A 57 3.41 -4.32 4.62
C ALA A 57 3.01 -2.89 4.98
N LEU A 58 1.76 -2.68 5.41
CA LEU A 58 1.29 -1.36 5.86
C LEU A 58 2.11 -0.85 7.05
N GLY A 59 2.35 -1.71 8.04
CA GLY A 59 3.15 -1.36 9.21
C GLY A 59 4.59 -1.02 8.85
N ARG A 60 5.16 -1.75 7.91
CA ARG A 60 6.52 -1.50 7.44
C ARG A 60 6.63 -0.17 6.71
N LEU A 61 5.66 0.13 5.84
CA LEU A 61 5.61 1.41 5.14
C LEU A 61 5.48 2.57 6.13
N GLU A 62 4.70 2.38 7.19
CA GLU A 62 4.56 3.40 8.23
C GLU A 62 5.89 3.60 8.97
N GLN A 63 6.60 2.51 9.31
CA GLN A 63 7.91 2.59 9.96
C GLN A 63 8.94 3.31 9.09
N MET A 64 8.85 3.17 7.78
CA MET A 64 9.75 3.83 6.85
C MET A 64 9.34 5.27 6.53
N GLY A 65 8.24 5.77 7.11
CA GLY A 65 7.76 7.11 6.86
C GLY A 65 7.04 7.28 5.51
N MET A 66 6.69 6.19 4.85
CA MET A 66 6.00 6.22 3.55
C MET A 66 4.50 6.37 3.71
N LEU A 67 3.96 5.91 4.84
CA LEU A 67 2.56 6.07 5.24
C LEU A 67 2.50 6.67 6.63
N GLU A 68 1.44 7.42 6.90
CA GLU A 68 1.06 7.84 8.25
C GLU A 68 -0.28 7.19 8.57
N SER A 69 -0.57 6.98 9.85
CA SER A 69 -1.83 6.39 10.24
C SER A 69 -2.41 7.07 11.47
N ARG A 70 -3.73 6.94 11.59
CA ARG A 70 -4.48 7.40 12.76
C ARG A 70 -5.72 6.53 12.92
N TRP A 71 -6.26 6.48 14.13
CA TRP A 71 -7.55 5.85 14.34
C TRP A 71 -8.66 6.81 13.90
N GLU A 72 -9.70 6.28 13.29
CA GLU A 72 -10.86 7.12 12.96
C GLU A 72 -11.55 7.60 14.23
N ASP A 73 -12.34 8.68 14.10
CA ASP A 73 -13.12 9.22 15.23
C ASP A 73 -14.00 8.12 15.81
N PRO A 74 -13.90 7.83 17.14
CA PRO A 74 -14.66 6.73 17.74
C PRO A 74 -16.18 6.83 17.57
N GLU A 75 -16.73 8.02 17.38
CA GLU A 75 -18.15 8.20 17.17
C GLU A 75 -18.66 7.57 15.88
N ILE A 76 -17.80 7.50 14.86
CA ILE A 76 -18.18 6.96 13.54
C ILE A 76 -18.45 5.46 13.63
N PRO A 77 -17.50 4.62 14.10
CA PRO A 77 -17.80 3.20 14.22
C PRO A 77 -18.89 2.90 15.23
N ALA A 78 -19.01 3.70 16.29
CA ALA A 78 -20.09 3.53 17.27
C ALA A 78 -21.45 3.71 16.62
N ARG A 79 -21.63 4.73 15.80
CA ARG A 79 -22.88 4.98 15.07
C ARG A 79 -23.19 3.90 14.05
N GLU A 80 -22.16 3.35 13.42
CA GLU A 80 -22.29 2.32 12.40
C GLU A 80 -22.27 0.90 12.99
N ASN A 81 -22.14 0.80 14.31
CA ASN A 81 -22.15 -0.47 15.04
C ASN A 81 -21.09 -1.44 14.50
N ARG A 82 -19.86 -0.96 14.37
CA ARG A 82 -18.73 -1.72 13.89
C ARG A 82 -17.45 -1.33 14.65
N PRO A 83 -16.39 -2.16 14.58
CA PRO A 83 -15.11 -1.79 15.18
C PRO A 83 -14.48 -0.55 14.53
N GLY A 84 -13.66 0.16 15.30
CA GLY A 84 -12.89 1.28 14.80
C GLY A 84 -11.87 0.83 13.75
N ARG A 85 -11.57 1.73 12.82
CA ARG A 85 -10.63 1.47 11.72
C ARG A 85 -9.40 2.36 11.84
N ARG A 86 -8.26 1.81 11.46
CA ARG A 86 -7.04 2.58 11.32
C ARG A 86 -7.01 3.14 9.90
N LEU A 87 -6.79 4.44 9.80
CA LEU A 87 -6.76 5.14 8.51
C LEU A 87 -5.32 5.48 8.16
N TYR A 88 -4.97 5.27 6.90
CA TYR A 88 -3.62 5.51 6.39
C TYR A 88 -3.64 6.63 5.36
N THR A 89 -2.54 7.38 5.31
CA THR A 89 -2.33 8.45 4.33
C THR A 89 -0.95 8.28 3.72
N LEU A 90 -0.86 8.41 2.40
CA LEU A 90 0.42 8.39 1.70
C LEU A 90 1.17 9.68 1.97
N THR A 91 2.40 9.59 2.45
CA THR A 91 3.24 10.76 2.68
C THR A 91 3.89 11.22 1.38
N ALA A 92 4.47 12.42 1.39
CA ALA A 92 5.26 12.88 0.24
C ALA A 92 6.44 11.95 -0.03
N ALA A 93 7.08 11.45 1.03
CA ALA A 93 8.17 10.49 0.90
C ALA A 93 7.69 9.18 0.27
N GLY A 94 6.50 8.72 0.65
CA GLY A 94 5.90 7.52 0.05
C GLY A 94 5.57 7.70 -1.41
N ASP A 95 5.04 8.85 -1.78
CA ASP A 95 4.74 9.16 -3.17
C ASP A 95 6.00 9.15 -4.03
N THR A 96 7.07 9.78 -3.55
CA THR A 96 8.35 9.79 -4.25
C THR A 96 8.94 8.39 -4.37
N ALA A 97 8.92 7.62 -3.27
CA ALA A 97 9.54 6.30 -3.22
C ALA A 97 8.90 5.31 -4.20
N TRP A 98 7.56 5.29 -4.28
CA TRP A 98 6.91 4.34 -5.18
C TRP A 98 7.13 4.72 -6.65
N ARG A 99 7.18 6.02 -6.95
CA ARG A 99 7.44 6.48 -8.31
C ARG A 99 8.84 6.10 -8.77
N GLU A 100 9.82 6.27 -7.92
CA GLU A 100 11.20 5.87 -8.20
C GLU A 100 11.31 4.35 -8.39
N ALA A 101 10.65 3.58 -7.53
CA ALA A 101 10.65 2.13 -7.62
C ALA A 101 9.97 1.66 -8.91
N ALA A 102 8.88 2.30 -9.31
CA ALA A 102 8.16 1.99 -10.54
C ALA A 102 9.02 2.29 -11.77
N GLN A 103 9.78 3.41 -11.75
CA GLN A 103 10.70 3.73 -12.83
C GLN A 103 11.81 2.70 -12.94
N ALA A 104 12.36 2.28 -11.80
CA ALA A 104 13.41 1.26 -11.79
C ALA A 104 12.88 -0.06 -12.39
N LEU A 105 11.65 -0.45 -12.03
CA LEU A 105 11.03 -1.66 -12.60
C LEU A 105 10.81 -1.52 -14.10
N SER A 106 10.43 -0.33 -14.58
CA SER A 106 10.16 -0.13 -16.00
C SER A 106 11.44 -0.17 -16.86
N ALA A 107 12.64 -0.08 -16.24
CA ALA A 107 13.90 -0.23 -16.93
C ALA A 107 14.22 -1.68 -17.26
N PHE A 108 13.54 -2.65 -16.65
CA PHE A 108 13.74 -4.06 -16.90
C PHE A 108 12.90 -4.55 -18.09
N PRO A 109 13.34 -5.64 -18.78
CA PRO A 109 12.48 -6.28 -19.77
C PRO A 109 11.17 -6.73 -19.14
N ARG A 110 10.11 -6.78 -19.97
CA ARG A 110 8.78 -7.15 -19.51
C ARG A 110 8.76 -8.46 -18.72
N ARG A 111 9.52 -9.45 -19.18
CA ARG A 111 9.62 -10.75 -18.52
C ARG A 111 10.19 -10.64 -17.11
N ALA A 112 11.23 -9.84 -16.93
CA ALA A 112 11.86 -9.64 -15.63
C ALA A 112 10.91 -8.91 -14.66
N ARG A 113 10.15 -7.92 -15.16
CA ARG A 113 9.15 -7.23 -14.35
C ARG A 113 8.08 -8.17 -13.81
N ARG A 114 7.62 -9.11 -14.64
CA ARG A 114 6.64 -10.11 -14.21
C ARG A 114 7.18 -11.00 -13.10
N ARG A 115 8.45 -11.40 -13.22
CA ARG A 115 9.09 -12.23 -12.17
C ARG A 115 9.19 -11.46 -10.86
N LEU A 116 9.58 -10.22 -10.90
CA LEU A 116 9.69 -9.39 -9.71
C LEU A 116 8.34 -9.20 -9.03
N ALA A 117 7.29 -9.02 -9.81
CA ALA A 117 5.94 -8.86 -9.28
C ALA A 117 5.43 -10.12 -8.58
N ARG A 118 5.95 -11.29 -8.95
CA ARG A 118 5.56 -12.57 -8.36
C ARG A 118 6.41 -12.98 -7.17
N ALA A 119 7.55 -12.36 -6.99
CA ALA A 119 8.50 -12.72 -5.94
C ALA A 119 8.01 -12.40 -4.53
#